data_061c1f2d20f70c5bd20c260ca969eb01
#
_entry.id   061c1f2d20f70c5bd20c260ca969eb01
#
_cell.length_a   1.000
_cell.length_b   1.000
_cell.length_c   1.000
_cell.angle_alpha   90.00
_cell.angle_beta   90.00
_cell.angle_gamma   90.00
#
_symmetry.space_group_name_H-M   'P 1'
#
loop_
_entity.id
_entity.type
_entity.pdbx_description
1 polymer ?
#
loop_
_entity_poly.entity_id
_entity_poly.type
_entity_poly.pdbx_seq_one_letter_code
_entity_poly.pdbx_strand_id
1 'polypeptide(L)'
;MIAIDNKLISDEVLEEQFGIVTGLMLTVHAYTNDQNTLDGPHPKNDLRRARAAAANIVPNTTGAAKAIGLVLPSLKGKLDGSAQRVPTITGSLTELTTILTKKVTAEEVNEAMKA
;
A
#
# COMPACT_ATOMS: atom_id res chain seq x y z
N MET A 1 -1.42 -10.72 7.55
CA MET A 1 -1.17 -9.88 8.75
C MET A 1 0.27 -9.37 8.81
N ILE A 2 1.26 -10.17 8.48
CA ILE A 2 2.70 -9.78 8.47
C ILE A 2 3.01 -8.59 7.53
N ALA A 3 2.30 -8.45 6.41
CA ALA A 3 2.53 -7.35 5.45
C ALA A 3 2.11 -5.96 5.97
N ILE A 4 1.21 -5.88 6.93
CA ILE A 4 0.80 -4.61 7.55
C ILE A 4 1.87 -4.14 8.53
N ASP A 5 2.44 -5.04 9.29
CA ASP A 5 3.44 -4.73 10.30
C ASP A 5 4.74 -4.19 9.66
N ASN A 6 5.25 -4.86 8.61
CA ASN A 6 6.44 -4.39 7.90
C ASN A 6 6.26 -3.02 7.23
N LYS A 7 5.04 -2.70 6.80
CA LYS A 7 4.71 -1.43 6.17
C LYS A 7 4.65 -0.27 7.17
N LEU A 8 4.04 -0.50 8.33
CA LEU A 8 4.01 0.47 9.41
C LEU A 8 5.41 0.78 9.92
N ILE A 9 6.24 -0.24 10.12
CA ILE A 9 7.65 -0.09 10.54
C ILE A 9 8.42 0.76 9.53
N SER A 10 8.27 0.53 8.23
CA SER A 10 8.97 1.31 7.20
C SER A 10 8.55 2.77 7.20
N ASP A 11 7.26 3.05 7.33
CA ASP A 11 6.75 4.42 7.37
C ASP A 11 7.17 5.16 8.65
N GLU A 12 7.20 4.45 9.79
CA GLU A 12 7.67 4.96 11.08
C GLU A 12 9.15 5.33 11.02
N VAL A 13 10.00 4.41 10.54
CA VAL A 13 11.44 4.65 10.39
C VAL A 13 11.72 5.84 9.47
N LEU A 14 11.04 5.94 8.32
CA LEU A 14 11.22 7.06 7.40
C LEU A 14 10.78 8.39 8.01
N GLU A 15 9.65 8.41 8.73
CA GLU A 15 9.16 9.63 9.40
C GLU A 15 10.12 10.06 10.50
N GLU A 16 10.56 9.14 11.37
CA GLU A 16 11.43 9.46 12.51
C GLU A 16 12.82 9.88 12.10
N GLN A 17 13.44 9.21 11.12
CA GLN A 17 14.81 9.47 10.73
C GLN A 17 14.93 10.63 9.74
N PHE A 18 13.97 10.77 8.81
CA PHE A 18 14.11 11.65 7.66
C PHE A 18 12.97 12.66 7.51
N GLY A 19 11.83 12.43 8.15
CA GLY A 19 10.62 13.23 8.06
C GLY A 19 9.93 13.11 6.70
N ILE A 20 8.69 12.65 6.68
CA ILE A 20 7.86 12.55 5.48
C ILE A 20 7.06 13.84 5.29
N VAL A 21 7.22 14.49 4.15
CA VAL A 21 6.40 15.63 3.74
C VAL A 21 5.09 15.14 3.13
N THR A 22 5.19 14.24 2.17
CA THR A 22 4.06 13.60 1.50
C THR A 22 4.50 12.30 0.84
N GLY A 23 3.55 11.43 0.50
CA GLY A 23 3.87 10.19 -0.20
C GLY A 23 2.65 9.52 -0.82
N LEU A 24 2.95 8.65 -1.77
CA LEU A 24 1.99 7.78 -2.45
C LEU A 24 2.41 6.33 -2.26
N MET A 25 1.45 5.51 -1.94
CA MET A 25 1.64 4.09 -1.73
C MET A 25 0.84 3.28 -2.73
N LEU A 26 1.50 2.39 -3.45
CA LEU A 26 0.88 1.40 -4.30
C LEU A 26 1.10 0.01 -3.71
N THR A 27 0.03 -0.74 -3.52
CA THR A 27 0.12 -2.15 -3.18
C THR A 27 -0.31 -3.01 -4.36
N VAL A 28 0.60 -3.84 -4.86
CA VAL A 28 0.29 -4.92 -5.79
C VAL A 28 0.05 -6.18 -4.95
N HIS A 29 -1.14 -6.76 -5.06
CA HIS A 29 -1.58 -7.78 -4.10
C HIS A 29 -2.37 -8.89 -4.81
N ALA A 30 -2.21 -10.10 -4.34
CA ALA A 30 -3.07 -11.20 -4.75
C ALA A 30 -4.55 -10.83 -4.63
N TYR A 31 -5.38 -11.24 -5.58
CA TYR A 31 -6.82 -11.06 -5.48
C TYR A 31 -7.40 -11.87 -4.30
N THR A 32 -8.53 -11.46 -3.80
CA THR A 32 -9.20 -12.06 -2.65
C THR A 32 -10.69 -12.21 -2.95
N ASN A 33 -11.47 -12.73 -2.01
CA ASN A 33 -12.93 -12.86 -2.16
C ASN A 33 -13.68 -11.51 -2.33
N ASP A 34 -13.00 -10.38 -2.18
CA ASP A 34 -13.58 -9.06 -2.48
C ASP A 34 -13.65 -8.77 -3.98
N GLN A 35 -12.91 -9.48 -4.80
CA GLN A 35 -12.94 -9.39 -6.26
C GLN A 35 -13.65 -10.61 -6.85
N ASN A 36 -14.51 -10.41 -7.85
CA ASN A 36 -15.10 -11.54 -8.57
C ASN A 36 -14.03 -12.35 -9.30
N THR A 37 -14.00 -13.64 -9.10
CA THR A 37 -13.10 -14.55 -9.84
C THR A 37 -13.45 -14.61 -11.33
N LEU A 38 -14.73 -14.63 -11.64
CA LEU A 38 -15.29 -14.56 -12.98
C LEU A 38 -16.00 -13.23 -13.19
N ASP A 39 -16.19 -12.83 -14.47
CA ASP A 39 -16.99 -11.64 -14.79
C ASP A 39 -18.43 -11.85 -14.30
N GLY A 40 -18.98 -10.80 -13.69
CA GLY A 40 -20.35 -10.81 -13.20
C GLY A 40 -20.65 -9.64 -12.27
N PRO A 41 -21.92 -9.42 -11.93
CA PRO A 41 -22.32 -8.35 -11.01
C PRO A 41 -21.58 -8.45 -9.68
N HIS A 42 -21.11 -7.31 -9.18
CA HIS A 42 -20.42 -7.25 -7.89
C HIS A 42 -21.40 -6.77 -6.80
N PRO A 43 -21.41 -7.40 -5.58
CA PRO A 43 -22.37 -7.05 -4.52
C PRO A 43 -22.33 -5.58 -4.08
N LYS A 44 -21.17 -4.93 -4.19
CA LYS A 44 -20.98 -3.51 -3.88
C LYS A 44 -21.17 -2.59 -5.09
N ASN A 45 -21.67 -3.11 -6.19
CA ASN A 45 -21.83 -2.40 -7.46
C ASN A 45 -20.54 -1.72 -7.98
N ASP A 46 -19.38 -2.27 -7.64
CA ASP A 46 -18.08 -1.80 -8.11
C ASP A 46 -17.68 -2.53 -9.39
N LEU A 47 -17.78 -1.82 -10.51
CA LEU A 47 -17.52 -2.38 -11.84
C LEU A 47 -16.07 -2.86 -12.02
N ARG A 48 -15.11 -2.30 -11.29
CA ARG A 48 -13.71 -2.76 -11.35
C ARG A 48 -13.56 -4.12 -10.70
N ARG A 49 -14.20 -4.33 -9.54
CA ARG A 49 -14.22 -5.60 -8.82
C ARG A 49 -15.08 -6.68 -9.48
N ALA A 50 -15.88 -6.30 -10.47
CA ALA A 50 -16.76 -7.17 -11.23
C ALA A 50 -16.06 -7.99 -12.34
N ARG A 51 -14.78 -7.72 -12.63
CA ARG A 51 -14.08 -8.20 -13.80
C ARG A 51 -13.06 -9.28 -13.45
N ALA A 52 -13.40 -10.54 -13.73
CA ALA A 52 -12.56 -11.75 -13.75
C ALA A 52 -11.15 -11.58 -13.16
N ALA A 53 -11.04 -11.44 -11.85
CA ALA A 53 -9.79 -11.11 -11.15
C ALA A 53 -8.70 -12.19 -11.30
N ALA A 54 -9.11 -13.42 -11.68
CA ALA A 54 -8.18 -14.50 -12.00
C ALA A 54 -7.42 -14.29 -13.33
N ALA A 55 -7.84 -13.31 -14.16
CA ALA A 55 -7.26 -13.04 -15.46
C ALA A 55 -6.98 -11.54 -15.72
N ASN A 56 -7.22 -10.67 -14.73
CA ASN A 56 -7.10 -9.22 -14.87
C ASN A 56 -6.34 -8.58 -13.71
N ILE A 57 -5.79 -7.40 -13.97
CA ILE A 57 -5.35 -6.47 -12.92
C ILE A 57 -6.57 -5.64 -12.52
N VAL A 58 -6.95 -5.71 -11.25
CA VAL A 58 -8.14 -5.03 -10.72
C VAL A 58 -7.74 -3.87 -9.82
N PRO A 59 -7.91 -2.62 -10.27
CA PRO A 59 -7.65 -1.45 -9.43
C PRO A 59 -8.64 -1.39 -8.26
N ASN A 60 -8.11 -1.16 -7.07
CA ASN A 60 -8.87 -1.06 -5.82
C ASN A 60 -8.48 0.18 -5.03
N THR A 61 -9.43 0.72 -4.30
CA THR A 61 -9.12 1.62 -3.20
C THR A 61 -8.47 0.83 -2.06
N THR A 62 -7.55 1.45 -1.35
CA THR A 62 -6.97 0.88 -0.13
C THR A 62 -7.23 1.79 1.06
N GLY A 63 -7.56 1.18 2.19
CA GLY A 63 -7.62 1.88 3.47
C GLY A 63 -6.27 1.99 4.18
N ALA A 64 -5.21 1.44 3.58
CA ALA A 64 -3.91 1.31 4.23
C ALA A 64 -3.30 2.67 4.60
N ALA A 65 -3.32 3.65 3.69
CA ALA A 65 -2.82 5.00 3.98
C ALA A 65 -3.61 5.70 5.11
N LYS A 66 -4.94 5.47 5.16
CA LYS A 66 -5.77 5.97 6.27
C LYS A 66 -5.47 5.26 7.58
N ALA A 67 -5.23 3.94 7.53
CA ALA A 67 -4.87 3.15 8.71
C ALA A 67 -3.51 3.57 9.29
N ILE A 68 -2.52 3.91 8.45
CA ILE A 68 -1.24 4.46 8.88
C ILE A 68 -1.45 5.74 9.68
N GLY A 69 -2.27 6.68 9.19
CA GLY A 69 -2.58 7.92 9.91
C GLY A 69 -3.34 7.75 11.24
N LEU A 70 -3.91 6.55 11.50
CA LEU A 70 -4.50 6.22 12.81
C LEU A 70 -3.44 5.72 13.81
N VAL A 71 -2.44 5.02 13.33
CA VAL A 71 -1.34 4.47 14.16
C VAL A 71 -0.22 5.49 14.34
N LEU A 72 0.10 6.23 13.27
CA LEU A 72 1.10 7.28 13.24
C LEU A 72 0.42 8.63 12.96
N PRO A 73 -0.06 9.35 13.98
CA PRO A 73 -0.81 10.61 13.80
C PRO A 73 -0.04 11.70 13.05
N SER A 74 1.30 11.69 13.11
CA SER A 74 2.18 12.61 12.38
C SER A 74 2.06 12.44 10.85
N LEU A 75 1.65 11.27 10.38
CA LEU A 75 1.46 10.96 8.95
C LEU A 75 0.02 11.16 8.46
N LYS A 76 -0.89 11.59 9.33
CA LYS A 76 -2.28 11.81 8.95
C LYS A 76 -2.40 12.87 7.85
N GLY A 77 -2.93 12.45 6.70
CA GLY A 77 -3.10 13.32 5.53
C GLY A 77 -1.85 13.54 4.68
N LYS A 78 -0.69 13.01 5.09
CA LYS A 78 0.55 13.06 4.30
C LYS A 78 0.65 11.94 3.27
N LEU A 79 0.02 10.80 3.53
CA LEU A 79 0.07 9.62 2.68
C LEU A 79 -1.30 9.36 2.04
N ASP A 80 -1.27 9.01 0.75
CA ASP A 80 -2.42 8.45 0.03
C ASP A 80 -1.99 7.17 -0.67
N GLY A 81 -2.96 6.37 -1.16
CA GLY A 81 -2.57 5.13 -1.78
C GLY A 81 -3.69 4.43 -2.55
N SER A 82 -3.24 3.50 -3.37
CA SER A 82 -4.10 2.61 -4.15
C SER A 82 -3.60 1.17 -4.07
N ALA A 83 -4.44 0.24 -4.51
CA ALA A 83 -4.08 -1.16 -4.63
C ALA A 83 -4.40 -1.67 -6.03
N GLN A 84 -3.55 -2.56 -6.52
CA GLN A 84 -3.75 -3.32 -7.74
C GLN A 84 -3.86 -4.79 -7.35
N ARG A 85 -5.02 -5.40 -7.56
CA ARG A 85 -5.19 -6.83 -7.36
C ARG A 85 -4.76 -7.55 -8.62
N VAL A 86 -3.89 -8.54 -8.48
CA VAL A 86 -3.28 -9.28 -9.59
C VAL A 86 -3.57 -10.77 -9.48
N PRO A 87 -3.57 -11.52 -10.61
CA PRO A 87 -3.89 -12.94 -10.62
C PRO A 87 -2.72 -13.79 -10.12
N THR A 88 -2.36 -13.60 -8.86
CA THR A 88 -1.40 -14.43 -8.13
C THR A 88 -2.09 -15.13 -6.96
N ILE A 89 -1.55 -16.27 -6.54
CA ILE A 89 -2.17 -17.10 -5.50
C ILE A 89 -2.04 -16.41 -4.13
N THR A 90 -0.91 -15.76 -3.86
CA THR A 90 -0.60 -15.19 -2.55
C THR A 90 0.44 -14.09 -2.66
N GLY A 91 0.60 -13.33 -1.59
CA GLY A 91 1.63 -12.32 -1.45
C GLY A 91 1.20 -10.92 -1.90
N SER A 92 2.07 -9.99 -1.62
CA SER A 92 1.94 -8.59 -2.03
C SER A 92 3.30 -7.92 -2.15
N LEU A 93 3.36 -6.90 -3.02
CA LEU A 93 4.44 -5.95 -3.12
C LEU A 93 3.91 -4.58 -2.74
N THR A 94 4.65 -3.84 -1.93
CA THR A 94 4.34 -2.44 -1.65
C THR A 94 5.43 -1.56 -2.25
N GLU A 95 5.01 -0.59 -3.02
CA GLU A 95 5.83 0.51 -3.52
C GLU A 95 5.44 1.78 -2.77
N LEU A 96 6.42 2.44 -2.16
CA LEU A 96 6.23 3.70 -1.44
C LEU A 96 7.10 4.78 -2.08
N THR A 97 6.48 5.81 -2.61
CA THR A 97 7.15 6.99 -3.13
C THR A 97 6.92 8.15 -2.16
N THR A 98 7.99 8.71 -1.60
CA THR A 98 7.90 9.79 -0.61
C THR A 98 8.76 10.99 -0.99
N ILE A 99 8.30 12.16 -0.56
CA ILE A 99 9.13 13.36 -0.46
C ILE A 99 9.55 13.48 1.01
N LEU A 100 10.85 13.46 1.24
CA LEU A 100 11.42 13.55 2.57
C LEU A 100 11.88 14.99 2.86
N THR A 101 11.89 15.36 4.15
CA THR A 101 12.39 16.66 4.59
C THR A 101 13.91 16.77 4.43
N LYS A 102 14.63 15.66 4.63
CA LYS A 102 16.09 15.60 4.49
C LYS A 102 16.47 15.00 3.13
N LYS A 103 17.57 15.46 2.55
CA LYS A 103 18.23 14.76 1.43
C LYS A 103 18.94 13.55 1.99
N VAL A 104 18.71 12.40 1.37
CA VAL A 104 19.25 11.11 1.81
C VAL A 104 19.77 10.32 0.62
N THR A 105 20.71 9.44 0.89
CA THR A 105 21.19 8.44 -0.06
C THR A 105 20.45 7.12 0.14
N ALA A 106 20.54 6.21 -0.84
CA ALA A 106 19.96 4.87 -0.72
C ALA A 106 20.61 4.08 0.42
N GLU A 107 21.91 4.29 0.65
CA GLU A 107 22.68 3.65 1.72
C GLU A 107 22.15 4.07 3.09
N GLU A 108 21.91 5.37 3.32
CA GLU A 108 21.36 5.89 4.57
C GLU A 108 19.97 5.31 4.86
N VAL A 109 19.12 5.23 3.84
CA VAL A 109 17.79 4.62 3.98
C VAL A 109 17.91 3.13 4.32
N ASN A 110 18.75 2.39 3.62
CA ASN A 110 18.97 0.96 3.88
C ASN A 110 19.52 0.70 5.28
N GLU A 111 20.43 1.54 5.78
CA GLU A 111 20.94 1.40 7.15
C GLU A 111 19.87 1.71 8.19
N ALA A 112 19.06 2.74 7.98
CA ALA A 112 17.94 3.05 8.87
C ALA A 112 16.90 1.91 8.94
N MET A 113 16.69 1.18 7.85
CA MET A 113 15.77 0.04 7.79
C MET A 113 16.31 -1.24 8.43
N LYS A 114 17.61 -1.30 8.77
CA LYS A 114 18.23 -2.46 9.44
C LYS A 114 18.19 -2.36 10.97
N ALA A 115 18.01 -1.16 11.50
CA ALA A 115 18.00 -0.90 12.93
C ALA A 115 16.68 -1.36 13.58
#